data_2eb5d2d7fc8e96b18c14a4481b05f40c
#
_entry.id   2eb5d2d7fc8e96b18c14a4481b05f40c
#
_cell.length_a   1.000
_cell.length_b   1.000
_cell.length_c   1.000
_cell.angle_alpha   90.00
_cell.angle_beta   90.00
_cell.angle_gamma   90.00
#
_symmetry.space_group_name_H-M   'P 1'
#
loop_
_entity.id
_entity.type
_entity.pdbx_description
1 polymer ?
#
loop_
_entity_poly.entity_id
_entity_poly.type
_entity_poly.pdbx_seq_one_letter_code
_entity_poly.pdbx_strand_id
1 'polypeptide(L)'
;PFWAAVATQAGRLLRLQGTVPATQVQRRIMEQYGERETVSRRARYVLRSFLDWGVLRESGSKGIYSQGDVVAVEDLRLIAWLAEAALYVRPGGSGPLKELMAGPSFFPFRFAPIRADSISDASSRLDVFRLGLDEDLLMLRKKNRNE
;
A
#
# COMPACT_ATOMS: atom_id res chain seq x y z
N PRO A 1 10.13 2.31 -3.58
CA PRO A 1 9.82 1.05 -4.27
C PRO A 1 10.01 -0.18 -3.39
N PHE A 2 11.21 -0.44 -2.82
CA PHE A 2 11.50 -1.68 -2.08
C PHE A 2 10.64 -1.87 -0.81
N TRP A 3 10.51 -0.83 0.02
CA TRP A 3 9.65 -0.85 1.21
C TRP A 3 8.19 -1.13 0.85
N ALA A 4 7.67 -0.47 -0.17
CA ALA A 4 6.31 -0.69 -0.65
C ALA A 4 6.11 -2.12 -1.16
N ALA A 5 7.11 -2.71 -1.81
CA ALA A 5 7.04 -4.11 -2.22
C ALA A 5 6.94 -5.07 -1.02
N VAL A 6 7.76 -4.86 0.02
CA VAL A 6 7.69 -5.67 1.25
C VAL A 6 6.34 -5.48 1.95
N ALA A 7 5.85 -4.23 2.09
CA ALA A 7 4.54 -3.93 2.66
C ALA A 7 3.41 -4.61 1.87
N THR A 8 3.47 -4.59 0.53
CA THR A 8 2.52 -5.28 -0.34
C THR A 8 2.48 -6.77 -0.09
N GLN A 9 3.65 -7.41 0.04
CA GLN A 9 3.71 -8.85 0.31
C GLN A 9 3.19 -9.19 1.72
N ALA A 10 3.54 -8.39 2.72
CA ALA A 10 3.02 -8.55 4.08
C ALA A 10 1.48 -8.39 4.10
N GLY A 11 0.96 -7.33 3.50
CA GLY A 11 -0.48 -7.07 3.42
C GLY A 11 -1.25 -8.17 2.66
N ARG A 12 -0.67 -8.71 1.58
CA ARG A 12 -1.27 -9.84 0.85
C ARG A 12 -1.34 -11.11 1.71
N LEU A 13 -0.25 -11.46 2.39
CA LEU A 13 -0.19 -12.66 3.22
C LEU A 13 -1.14 -12.56 4.42
N LEU A 14 -1.22 -11.39 5.08
CA LEU A 14 -2.20 -11.17 6.15
C LEU A 14 -3.63 -11.40 5.68
N ARG A 15 -3.99 -10.93 4.49
CA ARG A 15 -5.34 -11.12 3.94
C ARG A 15 -5.63 -12.55 3.55
N LEU A 16 -4.63 -13.27 3.03
CA LEU A 16 -4.82 -14.63 2.51
C LEU A 16 -4.82 -15.68 3.60
N GLN A 17 -3.96 -15.53 4.60
CA GLN A 17 -3.71 -16.58 5.60
C GLN A 17 -3.60 -16.06 7.04
N GLY A 18 -3.79 -14.77 7.28
CA GLY A 18 -3.72 -14.17 8.62
C GLY A 18 -2.31 -14.06 9.21
N THR A 19 -1.31 -14.60 8.53
CA THR A 19 0.08 -14.61 9.01
C THR A 19 1.07 -14.22 7.92
N VAL A 20 2.24 -13.75 8.34
CA VAL A 20 3.34 -13.32 7.46
C VAL A 20 4.59 -14.13 7.78
N PRO A 21 4.81 -15.29 7.13
CA PRO A 21 6.08 -15.98 7.24
C PRO A 21 7.19 -15.16 6.56
N ALA A 22 8.23 -14.81 7.32
CA ALA A 22 9.34 -14.00 6.82
C ALA A 22 10.00 -14.60 5.57
N THR A 23 10.17 -15.93 5.56
CA THR A 23 10.75 -16.66 4.43
C THR A 23 9.93 -16.54 3.15
N GLN A 24 8.59 -16.51 3.24
CA GLN A 24 7.74 -16.32 2.08
C GLN A 24 7.88 -14.90 1.51
N VAL A 25 7.92 -13.89 2.39
CA VAL A 25 8.17 -12.49 1.96
C VAL A 25 9.53 -12.39 1.28
N GLN A 26 10.59 -12.89 1.94
CA GLN A 26 11.95 -12.87 1.38
C GLN A 26 12.01 -13.51 -0.01
N ARG A 27 11.42 -14.71 -0.18
CA ARG A 27 11.37 -15.40 -1.46
C ARG A 27 10.69 -14.54 -2.54
N ARG A 28 9.50 -14.00 -2.28
CA ARG A 28 8.76 -13.15 -3.24
C ARG A 28 9.49 -11.87 -3.60
N ILE A 29 10.22 -11.30 -2.65
CA ILE A 29 11.04 -10.10 -2.90
C ILE A 29 12.27 -10.47 -3.72
N MET A 30 12.90 -11.62 -3.50
CA MET A 30 14.00 -12.11 -4.33
C MET A 30 13.54 -12.40 -5.77
N GLU A 31 12.37 -13.00 -5.96
CA GLU A 31 11.76 -13.21 -7.29
C GLU A 31 11.61 -11.87 -8.05
N GLN A 32 11.29 -10.78 -7.37
CA GLN A 32 11.08 -9.46 -7.97
C GLN A 32 12.37 -8.65 -8.18
N TYR A 33 13.34 -8.75 -7.27
CA TYR A 33 14.54 -7.90 -7.23
C TYR A 33 15.85 -8.66 -7.47
N GLY A 34 15.77 -9.96 -7.71
CA GLY A 34 16.90 -10.85 -7.96
C GLY A 34 17.27 -11.73 -6.75
N GLU A 35 17.71 -12.94 -7.05
CA GLU A 35 18.09 -13.95 -6.06
C GLU A 35 19.47 -13.66 -5.43
N ARG A 36 19.53 -12.60 -4.62
CA ARG A 36 20.75 -12.21 -3.91
C ARG A 36 20.48 -12.22 -2.41
N GLU A 37 21.45 -12.70 -1.65
CA GLU A 37 21.38 -12.69 -0.19
C GLU A 37 21.15 -11.28 0.37
N THR A 38 21.74 -10.26 -0.26
CA THR A 38 21.54 -8.85 0.12
C THR A 38 20.08 -8.41 0.01
N VAL A 39 19.35 -8.90 -1.00
CA VAL A 39 17.91 -8.61 -1.18
C VAL A 39 17.10 -9.27 -0.07
N SER A 40 17.36 -10.56 0.19
CA SER A 40 16.73 -11.30 1.28
C SER A 40 16.96 -10.64 2.64
N ARG A 41 18.18 -10.24 2.92
CA ARG A 41 18.58 -9.57 4.18
C ARG A 41 17.87 -8.21 4.33
N ARG A 42 17.79 -7.41 3.26
CA ARG A 42 17.06 -6.14 3.29
C ARG A 42 15.57 -6.33 3.52
N ALA A 43 14.94 -7.33 2.91
CA ALA A 43 13.53 -7.65 3.17
C ALA A 43 13.30 -7.99 4.65
N ARG A 44 14.21 -8.75 5.25
CA ARG A 44 14.16 -9.06 6.69
C ARG A 44 14.29 -7.81 7.56
N TYR A 45 15.15 -6.85 7.20
CA TYR A 45 15.27 -5.59 7.93
C TYR A 45 13.98 -4.76 7.86
N VAL A 46 13.33 -4.71 6.71
CA VAL A 46 12.03 -4.04 6.59
C VAL A 46 10.97 -4.71 7.47
N LEU A 47 10.89 -6.04 7.46
CA LEU A 47 9.99 -6.78 8.35
C LEU A 47 10.31 -6.52 9.82
N ARG A 48 11.60 -6.42 10.18
CA ARG A 48 12.00 -6.06 11.54
C ARG A 48 11.51 -4.68 11.94
N SER A 49 11.62 -3.69 11.04
CA SER A 49 11.05 -2.36 11.29
C SER A 49 9.55 -2.40 11.51
N PHE A 50 8.81 -3.24 10.78
CA PHE A 50 7.37 -3.42 11.00
C PHE A 50 7.05 -4.01 12.37
N LEU A 51 7.90 -4.89 12.90
CA LEU A 51 7.80 -5.38 14.27
C LEU A 51 8.13 -4.29 15.28
N ASP A 52 9.22 -3.56 15.07
CA ASP A 52 9.67 -2.49 15.96
C ASP A 52 8.63 -1.35 16.05
N TRP A 53 7.88 -1.11 14.96
CA TRP A 53 6.76 -0.16 14.94
C TRP A 53 5.44 -0.73 15.46
N GLY A 54 5.38 -2.01 15.83
CA GLY A 54 4.20 -2.65 16.35
C GLY A 54 3.12 -2.99 15.32
N VAL A 55 3.35 -2.71 14.02
CA VAL A 55 2.38 -3.01 12.94
C VAL A 55 2.37 -4.50 12.55
N LEU A 56 3.42 -5.22 12.90
CA LEU A 56 3.47 -6.68 12.97
C LEU A 56 3.81 -7.13 14.39
N ARG A 57 3.41 -8.34 14.76
CA ARG A 57 3.73 -8.98 16.05
C ARG A 57 4.20 -10.41 15.81
N GLU A 58 5.03 -10.93 16.69
CA GLU A 58 5.39 -12.35 16.66
C GLU A 58 4.18 -13.22 16.99
N SER A 59 3.96 -14.28 16.21
CA SER A 59 2.77 -15.15 16.31
C SER A 59 2.98 -16.40 17.19
N GLY A 60 4.01 -16.41 18.03
CA GLY A 60 4.38 -17.56 18.85
C GLY A 60 5.28 -18.58 18.12
N SER A 61 5.40 -18.50 16.80
CA SER A 61 6.35 -19.30 16.00
C SER A 61 7.43 -18.40 15.42
N LYS A 62 8.69 -18.76 15.57
CA LYS A 62 9.84 -17.98 15.12
C LYS A 62 9.76 -17.68 13.61
N GLY A 63 9.85 -16.41 13.27
CA GLY A 63 9.83 -15.95 11.86
C GLY A 63 8.46 -15.96 11.20
N ILE A 64 7.40 -16.17 11.96
CA ILE A 64 6.01 -16.02 11.52
C ILE A 64 5.41 -14.87 12.31
N TYR A 65 4.84 -13.90 11.59
CA TYR A 65 4.27 -12.70 12.18
C TYR A 65 2.75 -12.66 11.96
N SER A 66 2.05 -12.02 12.86
CA SER A 66 0.63 -11.72 12.78
C SER A 66 0.39 -10.21 12.66
N GLN A 67 -0.85 -9.83 12.37
CA GLN A 67 -1.26 -8.44 12.36
C GLN A 67 -1.01 -7.81 13.74
N GLY A 68 -0.29 -6.71 13.76
CA GLY A 68 -0.14 -5.83 14.91
C GLY A 68 -1.13 -4.67 14.89
N ASP A 69 -0.66 -3.49 15.23
CA ASP A 69 -1.49 -2.29 15.26
C ASP A 69 -1.88 -1.86 13.83
N VAL A 70 -3.14 -1.51 13.68
CA VAL A 70 -3.69 -0.94 12.45
C VAL A 70 -3.74 0.57 12.60
N VAL A 71 -3.16 1.28 11.65
CA VAL A 71 -3.14 2.74 11.64
C VAL A 71 -4.36 3.25 10.90
N ALA A 72 -5.36 3.73 11.66
CA ALA A 72 -6.53 4.39 11.07
C ALA A 72 -6.15 5.77 10.53
N VAL A 73 -6.55 6.05 9.29
CA VAL A 73 -6.31 7.33 8.62
C VAL A 73 -7.65 7.94 8.24
N GLU A 74 -7.95 9.10 8.82
CA GLU A 74 -9.21 9.84 8.63
C GLU A 74 -8.98 11.20 7.95
N ASP A 75 -7.76 11.76 8.04
CA ASP A 75 -7.45 13.04 7.39
C ASP A 75 -7.46 12.89 5.87
N LEU A 76 -8.39 13.61 5.22
CA LEU A 76 -8.61 13.54 3.77
C LEU A 76 -7.39 13.98 2.96
N ARG A 77 -6.59 14.92 3.45
CA ARG A 77 -5.38 15.38 2.76
C ARG A 77 -4.30 14.32 2.79
N LEU A 78 -4.16 13.63 3.93
CA LEU A 78 -3.24 12.51 4.04
C LEU A 78 -3.69 11.34 3.16
N ILE A 79 -4.99 11.05 3.13
CA ILE A 79 -5.56 10.00 2.27
C ILE A 79 -5.32 10.35 0.78
N ALA A 80 -5.60 11.59 0.37
CA ALA A 80 -5.35 12.05 -0.99
C ALA A 80 -3.87 11.95 -1.37
N TRP A 81 -2.96 12.31 -0.46
CA TRP A 81 -1.52 12.18 -0.67
C TRP A 81 -1.07 10.73 -0.83
N LEU A 82 -1.59 9.82 0.00
CA LEU A 82 -1.30 8.38 -0.11
C LEU A 82 -1.87 7.79 -1.42
N ALA A 83 -3.07 8.19 -1.81
CA ALA A 83 -3.68 7.80 -3.08
C ALA A 83 -2.85 8.30 -4.28
N GLU A 84 -2.39 9.56 -4.25
CA GLU A 84 -1.48 10.12 -5.24
C GLU A 84 -0.20 9.30 -5.36
N ALA A 85 0.44 8.98 -4.22
CA ALA A 85 1.65 8.16 -4.19
C ALA A 85 1.44 6.76 -4.80
N ALA A 86 0.28 6.14 -4.55
CA ALA A 86 -0.07 4.85 -5.13
C ALA A 86 -0.32 4.93 -6.65
N LEU A 87 -0.88 6.04 -7.13
CA LEU A 87 -1.09 6.26 -8.56
C LEU A 87 0.22 6.49 -9.33
N TYR A 88 1.23 7.11 -8.72
CA TYR A 88 2.54 7.29 -9.37
C TYR A 88 3.23 5.98 -9.73
N VAL A 89 2.97 4.90 -9.03
CA VAL A 89 3.56 3.59 -9.32
C VAL A 89 2.69 2.71 -10.22
N ARG A 90 1.47 3.17 -10.56
CA ARG A 90 0.57 2.46 -11.48
C ARG A 90 0.80 2.89 -12.92
N PRO A 91 0.77 1.92 -13.87
CA PRO A 91 0.76 2.25 -15.29
C PRO A 91 -0.42 3.17 -15.62
N GLY A 92 -0.16 4.27 -16.32
CA GLY A 92 -1.19 5.24 -16.70
C GLY A 92 -1.61 6.23 -15.59
N GLY A 93 -1.11 6.10 -14.35
CA GLY A 93 -1.39 7.02 -13.26
C GLY A 93 -2.88 7.11 -12.88
N SER A 94 -3.63 6.03 -13.06
CA SER A 94 -5.07 5.98 -12.78
C SER A 94 -5.50 4.62 -12.23
N GLY A 95 -6.68 4.56 -11.59
CA GLY A 95 -7.28 3.32 -11.12
C GLY A 95 -8.60 3.52 -10.39
N PRO A 96 -9.43 2.47 -10.30
CA PRO A 96 -10.66 2.51 -9.52
C PRO A 96 -10.37 2.87 -8.06
N LEU A 97 -11.09 3.84 -7.51
CA LEU A 97 -10.86 4.34 -6.15
C LEU A 97 -10.96 3.22 -5.11
N LYS A 98 -12.01 2.41 -5.17
CA LYS A 98 -12.23 1.29 -4.23
C LYS A 98 -11.06 0.30 -4.26
N GLU A 99 -10.62 -0.09 -5.46
CA GLU A 99 -9.51 -1.02 -5.64
C GLU A 99 -8.18 -0.42 -5.16
N LEU A 100 -7.94 0.85 -5.48
CA LEU A 100 -6.75 1.58 -5.07
C LEU A 100 -6.65 1.61 -3.54
N MET A 101 -7.71 2.07 -2.86
CA MET A 101 -7.72 2.23 -1.40
C MET A 101 -7.74 0.89 -0.66
N ALA A 102 -8.25 -0.16 -1.29
CA ALA A 102 -8.16 -1.51 -0.77
C ALA A 102 -6.83 -2.21 -1.08
N GLY A 103 -5.87 -1.53 -1.71
CA GLY A 103 -4.60 -2.14 -2.13
C GLY A 103 -3.78 -2.68 -0.94
N PRO A 104 -3.14 -3.86 -1.07
CA PRO A 104 -2.29 -4.43 -0.02
C PRO A 104 -1.03 -3.60 0.24
N SER A 105 -0.65 -2.71 -0.67
CA SER A 105 0.47 -1.78 -0.52
C SER A 105 0.25 -0.72 0.56
N PHE A 106 -1.00 -0.51 0.96
CA PHE A 106 -1.33 0.41 2.05
C PHE A 106 -1.19 -0.21 3.45
N PHE A 107 -0.80 -1.48 3.56
CA PHE A 107 -0.42 -2.00 4.87
C PHE A 107 0.60 -1.06 5.56
N PRO A 108 0.41 -0.68 6.83
CA PRO A 108 -0.62 -1.13 7.80
C PRO A 108 -1.84 -0.18 7.91
N PHE A 109 -2.07 0.70 6.95
CA PHE A 109 -3.12 1.71 7.02
C PHE A 109 -4.51 1.13 6.75
N ARG A 110 -5.50 1.68 7.45
CA ARG A 110 -6.92 1.46 7.20
C ARG A 110 -7.58 2.83 7.00
N PHE A 111 -8.27 2.98 5.90
CA PHE A 111 -8.98 4.21 5.56
C PHE A 111 -10.45 4.11 5.95
N ALA A 112 -11.01 5.23 6.46
CA ALA A 112 -12.44 5.39 6.57
C ALA A 112 -13.10 5.32 5.18
N PRO A 113 -14.40 5.00 5.08
CA PRO A 113 -15.13 5.09 3.82
C PRO A 113 -15.01 6.51 3.23
N ILE A 114 -14.57 6.60 1.97
CA ILE A 114 -14.23 7.87 1.33
C ILE A 114 -15.11 8.05 0.10
N ARG A 115 -15.64 9.27 -0.06
CA ARG A 115 -16.30 9.68 -1.28
C ARG A 115 -15.24 10.23 -2.26
N ALA A 116 -15.39 9.92 -3.52
CA ALA A 116 -14.46 10.35 -4.55
C ALA A 116 -14.34 11.88 -4.64
N ASP A 117 -15.48 12.59 -4.54
CA ASP A 117 -15.52 14.06 -4.55
C ASP A 117 -14.67 14.65 -3.42
N SER A 118 -14.71 14.05 -2.22
CA SER A 118 -13.93 14.54 -1.07
C SER A 118 -12.41 14.43 -1.28
N ILE A 119 -11.96 13.43 -2.05
CA ILE A 119 -10.53 13.28 -2.38
C ILE A 119 -10.09 14.33 -3.39
N SER A 120 -10.91 14.60 -4.42
CA SER A 120 -10.58 15.62 -5.42
C SER A 120 -10.56 17.03 -4.80
N ASP A 121 -11.44 17.30 -3.85
CA ASP A 121 -11.45 18.57 -3.10
C ASP A 121 -10.23 18.71 -2.18
N ALA A 122 -9.71 17.60 -1.67
CA ALA A 122 -8.54 17.59 -0.78
C ALA A 122 -7.19 17.72 -1.52
N SER A 123 -7.15 17.52 -2.84
CA SER A 123 -5.90 17.59 -3.62
C SER A 123 -6.13 18.17 -5.01
N SER A 124 -5.39 19.24 -5.33
CA SER A 124 -5.37 19.81 -6.68
C SER A 124 -4.65 18.94 -7.73
N ARG A 125 -4.04 17.83 -7.32
CA ARG A 125 -3.27 16.91 -8.19
C ARG A 125 -4.05 15.67 -8.59
N LEU A 126 -5.26 15.52 -8.10
CA LEU A 126 -6.12 14.36 -8.35
C LEU A 126 -7.39 14.82 -9.07
N ASP A 127 -7.77 14.06 -10.08
CA ASP A 127 -9.05 14.17 -10.77
C ASP A 127 -9.86 12.89 -10.54
N VAL A 128 -11.17 13.05 -10.42
CA VAL A 128 -12.13 11.96 -10.28
C VAL A 128 -13.03 11.92 -11.50
N PHE A 129 -13.17 10.74 -12.09
CA PHE A 129 -14.10 10.48 -13.19
C PHE A 129 -15.07 9.38 -12.77
N ARG A 130 -16.35 9.65 -12.85
CA ARG A 130 -17.38 8.66 -12.61
C ARG A 130 -17.56 7.80 -13.86
N LEU A 131 -17.27 6.49 -13.75
CA LEU A 131 -17.41 5.51 -14.84
C LEU A 131 -18.79 4.82 -14.85
N GLY A 132 -19.56 4.93 -13.75
CA GLY A 132 -20.87 4.30 -13.61
C GLY A 132 -21.54 4.71 -12.31
N LEU A 133 -22.58 3.96 -11.90
CA LEU A 133 -23.33 4.28 -10.67
C LEU A 133 -22.49 4.11 -9.39
N ASP A 134 -21.53 3.17 -9.39
CA ASP A 134 -20.74 2.79 -8.20
C ASP A 134 -19.23 2.74 -8.44
N GLU A 135 -18.76 3.20 -9.59
CA GLU A 135 -17.34 3.12 -9.93
C GLU A 135 -16.76 4.50 -10.23
N ASP A 136 -15.92 4.95 -9.32
CA ASP A 136 -15.15 6.18 -9.46
C ASP A 136 -13.70 5.86 -9.84
N LEU A 137 -13.21 6.45 -10.92
CA LEU A 137 -11.82 6.38 -11.35
C LEU A 137 -11.07 7.57 -10.79
N LEU A 138 -10.02 7.32 -10.04
CA LEU A 138 -9.07 8.33 -9.60
C LEU A 138 -7.87 8.37 -10.53
N MET A 139 -7.42 9.57 -10.90
CA MET A 139 -6.25 9.73 -11.74
C MET A 139 -5.42 10.95 -11.36
N LEU A 140 -4.13 10.88 -11.69
CA LEU A 140 -3.24 12.02 -11.55
C LEU A 140 -3.59 13.10 -12.58
N ARG A 141 -3.80 14.33 -12.09
CA ARG A 141 -4.00 15.49 -12.97
C ARG A 141 -2.73 15.71 -13.78
N LYS A 142 -2.85 15.69 -15.09
CA LYS A 142 -1.72 16.05 -15.97
C LYS A 142 -1.41 17.54 -15.79
N LYS A 143 -0.19 17.86 -15.39
CA LYS A 143 0.29 19.24 -15.40
C LYS A 143 0.26 19.73 -16.85
N ASN A 144 -0.65 20.65 -17.18
CA ASN A 144 -0.60 21.32 -18.47
C ASN A 144 0.79 21.98 -18.62
N ARG A 145 1.52 21.57 -19.62
CA ARG A 145 2.86 22.08 -19.98
C ARG A 145 2.75 23.42 -20.74
N ASN A 146 1.90 24.32 -20.22
CA ASN A 146 1.77 25.67 -20.78
C ASN A 146 1.68 26.65 -19.61
N GLU A 147 2.83 26.93 -19.02
CA GLU A 147 3.19 28.21 -18.37
C GLU A 147 4.73 28.24 -18.25
#